data_2cc8e1f080f0f2e50e54bc3e709c2dfc
#
_entry.id   2cc8e1f080f0f2e50e54bc3e709c2dfc
#
_cell.length_a   1.000
_cell.length_b   1.000
_cell.length_c   1.000
_cell.angle_alpha   90.00
_cell.angle_beta   90.00
_cell.angle_gamma   90.00
#
_symmetry.space_group_name_H-M   'P 1'
#
loop_
_entity.id
_entity.type
_entity.pdbx_description
1 polymer ?
#
loop_
_entity_poly.entity_id
_entity_poly.type
_entity_poly.pdbx_seq_one_letter_code
_entity_poly.pdbx_strand_id
1 'polypeptide(L)'
;MTEPSAAASALEPSVAIRVRFADAPDALAAIVGAIAAQGGTLRTLSTPRVTDGLVEAEMEVAGLNQEDLASALEREPAVREQEPTRALDRVFGKRIIVVGGGAQVAQVALGAVSEADRHNLRGEKISVDTIPLVGEDNIAAAVRAVADLPRARCLVLAGSIMGGDITRAVTELREHGVPVIALNMVGSVTDAADLVVSDPVQAGTMAVMAIADTAQFDLARQRGRRY
;
A
#
# COMPACT_ATOMS: atom_id res chain seq x y z
N MET A 1 30.28 -10.42 11.75
CA MET A 1 29.12 -10.80 10.93
C MET A 1 28.21 -9.60 10.97
N THR A 2 28.25 -8.78 9.92
CA THR A 2 27.47 -7.55 9.77
C THR A 2 26.11 -7.97 9.23
N GLU A 3 25.03 -7.77 10.00
CA GLU A 3 23.67 -7.96 9.53
C GLU A 3 23.39 -6.96 8.38
N PRO A 4 22.72 -7.39 7.31
CA PRO A 4 22.31 -6.46 6.27
C PRO A 4 21.20 -5.56 6.83
N SER A 5 21.49 -4.27 6.89
CA SER A 5 20.52 -3.20 7.06
C SER A 5 19.35 -3.45 6.11
N ALA A 6 18.14 -3.56 6.65
CA ALA A 6 16.91 -3.50 5.86
C ALA A 6 16.76 -2.09 5.29
N ALA A 7 17.51 -1.81 4.23
CA ALA A 7 17.26 -0.66 3.37
C ALA A 7 15.86 -0.84 2.82
N ALA A 8 14.97 0.13 3.09
CA ALA A 8 13.68 0.23 2.42
C ALA A 8 13.94 0.07 0.92
N SER A 9 13.47 -1.04 0.35
CA SER A 9 13.61 -1.33 -1.07
C SER A 9 12.93 -0.20 -1.84
N ALA A 10 13.73 0.70 -2.38
CA ALA A 10 13.24 1.62 -3.39
C ALA A 10 12.62 0.72 -4.47
N LEU A 11 11.31 0.83 -4.68
CA LEU A 11 10.64 0.08 -5.71
C LEU A 11 11.34 0.35 -7.02
N GLU A 12 11.80 -0.71 -7.70
CA GLU A 12 12.38 -0.58 -9.03
C GLU A 12 11.41 0.22 -9.91
N PRO A 13 11.91 1.12 -10.76
CA PRO A 13 11.06 1.89 -11.63
C PRO A 13 10.17 0.95 -12.44
N SER A 14 8.86 1.13 -12.34
CA SER A 14 7.87 0.39 -13.10
C SER A 14 7.26 1.28 -14.17
N VAL A 15 6.83 0.67 -15.26
CA VAL A 15 6.00 1.28 -16.29
C VAL A 15 4.61 0.68 -16.24
N ALA A 16 3.60 1.44 -16.61
CA ALA A 16 2.23 0.98 -16.57
C ALA A 16 1.56 1.06 -17.93
N ILE A 17 0.72 0.08 -18.19
CA ILE A 17 -0.03 -0.04 -19.44
C ILE A 17 -1.44 -0.55 -19.15
N ARG A 18 -2.41 0.01 -19.87
CA ARG A 18 -3.76 -0.54 -19.94
C ARG A 18 -3.85 -1.37 -21.21
N VAL A 19 -4.36 -2.59 -21.09
CA VAL A 19 -4.50 -3.53 -22.19
C VAL A 19 -5.93 -4.02 -22.27
N ARG A 20 -6.50 -4.02 -23.49
CA ARG A 20 -7.79 -4.66 -23.79
C ARG A 20 -7.52 -5.91 -24.60
N PHE A 21 -7.99 -7.04 -24.15
CA PHE A 21 -7.75 -8.34 -24.75
C PHE A 21 -9.00 -9.22 -24.73
N ALA A 22 -9.02 -10.27 -25.55
CA ALA A 22 -10.14 -11.19 -25.61
C ALA A 22 -10.39 -11.88 -24.25
N ASP A 23 -11.65 -12.01 -23.85
CA ASP A 23 -12.06 -12.77 -22.68
C ASP A 23 -11.97 -14.28 -23.00
N ALA A 24 -10.75 -14.80 -22.97
CA ALA A 24 -10.43 -16.19 -23.25
C ALA A 24 -9.50 -16.77 -22.17
N PRO A 25 -9.62 -18.07 -21.83
CA PRO A 25 -8.91 -18.66 -20.69
C PRO A 25 -7.38 -18.54 -20.73
N ASP A 26 -6.79 -18.49 -21.93
CA ASP A 26 -5.34 -18.45 -22.16
C ASP A 26 -4.81 -17.03 -22.44
N ALA A 27 -5.68 -16.06 -22.70
CA ALA A 27 -5.29 -14.73 -23.14
C ALA A 27 -4.38 -14.00 -22.11
N LEU A 28 -4.76 -14.01 -20.85
CA LEU A 28 -3.96 -13.37 -19.79
C LEU A 28 -2.61 -14.08 -19.62
N ALA A 29 -2.59 -15.41 -19.67
CA ALA A 29 -1.36 -16.18 -19.55
C ALA A 29 -0.37 -15.88 -20.70
N ALA A 30 -0.87 -15.74 -21.93
CA ALA A 30 -0.08 -15.38 -23.09
C ALA A 30 0.52 -13.96 -22.94
N ILE A 31 -0.28 -12.99 -22.51
CA ILE A 31 0.16 -11.61 -22.25
C ILE A 31 1.27 -11.56 -21.19
N VAL A 32 1.08 -12.23 -20.05
CA VAL A 32 2.08 -12.29 -18.98
C VAL A 32 3.34 -13.01 -19.45
N GLY A 33 3.18 -14.08 -20.26
CA GLY A 33 4.29 -14.80 -20.88
C GLY A 33 5.10 -13.92 -21.83
N ALA A 34 4.46 -13.10 -22.65
CA ALA A 34 5.11 -12.15 -23.55
C ALA A 34 5.93 -11.10 -22.78
N ILE A 35 5.40 -10.57 -21.68
CA ILE A 35 6.11 -9.65 -20.78
C ILE A 35 7.35 -10.33 -20.18
N ALA A 36 7.17 -11.53 -19.63
CA ALA A 36 8.26 -12.28 -19.00
C ALA A 36 9.37 -12.67 -19.98
N ALA A 37 9.02 -13.02 -21.23
CA ALA A 37 9.98 -13.34 -22.29
C ALA A 37 10.92 -12.18 -22.66
N GLN A 38 10.50 -10.93 -22.41
CA GLN A 38 11.32 -9.73 -22.59
C GLN A 38 12.06 -9.30 -21.31
N GLY A 39 12.01 -10.11 -20.25
CA GLY A 39 12.65 -9.82 -18.97
C GLY A 39 11.82 -8.91 -18.03
N GLY A 40 10.56 -8.64 -18.38
CA GLY A 40 9.63 -7.89 -17.55
C GLY A 40 9.12 -8.69 -16.35
N THR A 41 8.94 -8.03 -15.23
CA THR A 41 8.32 -8.59 -14.03
C THR A 41 7.01 -7.87 -13.74
N LEU A 42 5.91 -8.60 -13.75
CA LEU A 42 4.60 -8.05 -13.40
C LEU A 42 4.57 -7.73 -11.90
N ARG A 43 4.30 -6.47 -11.54
CA ARG A 43 4.21 -5.98 -10.16
C ARG A 43 2.77 -5.90 -9.68
N THR A 44 1.90 -5.34 -10.52
CA THR A 44 0.46 -5.29 -10.24
C THR A 44 -0.33 -5.67 -11.47
N LEU A 45 -1.50 -6.25 -11.24
CA LEU A 45 -2.50 -6.57 -12.24
C LEU A 45 -3.87 -6.22 -11.65
N SER A 46 -4.62 -5.42 -12.37
CA SER A 46 -6.02 -5.11 -12.06
C SER A 46 -6.87 -5.36 -13.31
N THR A 47 -7.96 -6.07 -13.15
CA THR A 47 -8.94 -6.34 -14.21
C THR A 47 -10.26 -5.63 -13.92
N PRO A 48 -10.32 -4.31 -14.11
CA PRO A 48 -11.45 -3.53 -13.62
C PRO A 48 -12.75 -3.77 -14.39
N ARG A 49 -12.69 -4.23 -15.64
CA ARG A 49 -13.89 -4.36 -16.48
C ARG A 49 -13.81 -5.54 -17.43
N VAL A 50 -14.98 -6.16 -17.62
CA VAL A 50 -15.26 -7.08 -18.72
C VAL A 50 -16.46 -6.52 -19.48
N THR A 51 -16.29 -6.19 -20.74
CA THR A 51 -17.33 -5.57 -21.57
C THR A 51 -17.22 -6.12 -22.99
N ASP A 52 -18.33 -6.58 -23.55
CA ASP A 52 -18.44 -7.05 -24.95
C ASP A 52 -17.41 -8.15 -25.33
N GLY A 53 -17.14 -9.08 -24.41
CA GLY A 53 -16.17 -10.16 -24.62
C GLY A 53 -14.71 -9.71 -24.60
N LEU A 54 -14.45 -8.51 -24.11
CA LEU A 54 -13.11 -7.97 -23.87
C LEU A 54 -12.86 -7.74 -22.38
N VAL A 55 -11.68 -8.10 -21.94
CA VAL A 55 -11.15 -7.75 -20.60
C VAL A 55 -10.29 -6.52 -20.73
N GLU A 56 -10.52 -5.53 -19.89
CA GLU A 56 -9.63 -4.38 -19.71
C GLU A 56 -8.83 -4.59 -18.43
N ALA A 57 -7.51 -4.64 -18.55
CA ALA A 57 -6.60 -4.78 -17.42
C ALA A 57 -5.57 -3.67 -17.38
N GLU A 58 -5.25 -3.20 -16.18
CA GLU A 58 -4.11 -2.34 -15.92
C GLU A 58 -2.97 -3.18 -15.32
N MET A 59 -1.79 -3.01 -15.86
CA MET A 59 -0.58 -3.75 -15.47
C MET A 59 0.54 -2.77 -15.15
N GLU A 60 1.27 -3.04 -14.07
CA GLU A 60 2.56 -2.39 -13.80
C GLU A 60 3.67 -3.42 -13.95
N VAL A 61 4.68 -3.08 -14.73
CA VAL A 61 5.78 -3.95 -15.10
C VAL A 61 7.11 -3.29 -14.75
N ALA A 62 7.96 -3.99 -14.01
CA ALA A 62 9.34 -3.61 -13.76
C ALA A 62 10.28 -4.35 -14.71
N GLY A 63 11.48 -3.79 -14.92
CA GLY A 63 12.52 -4.39 -15.76
C GLY A 63 12.40 -4.07 -17.27
N LEU A 64 11.33 -3.41 -17.70
CA LEU A 64 11.14 -2.92 -19.07
C LEU A 64 10.92 -1.41 -19.08
N ASN A 65 11.28 -0.78 -20.19
CA ASN A 65 10.80 0.55 -20.50
C ASN A 65 9.44 0.51 -21.24
N GLN A 66 8.82 1.65 -21.45
CA GLN A 66 7.48 1.74 -22.06
C GLN A 66 7.44 1.23 -23.50
N GLU A 67 8.51 1.46 -24.27
CA GLU A 67 8.61 1.06 -25.69
C GLU A 67 8.76 -0.46 -25.83
N ASP A 68 9.63 -1.06 -25.03
CA ASP A 68 9.84 -2.51 -25.03
C ASP A 68 8.58 -3.25 -24.56
N LEU A 69 7.89 -2.73 -23.53
CA LEU A 69 6.61 -3.29 -23.08
C LEU A 69 5.54 -3.22 -24.18
N ALA A 70 5.38 -2.07 -24.82
CA ALA A 70 4.42 -1.91 -25.89
C ALA A 70 4.73 -2.88 -27.07
N SER A 71 5.98 -2.97 -27.46
CA SER A 71 6.43 -3.88 -28.53
C SER A 71 6.22 -5.35 -28.21
N ALA A 72 6.36 -5.75 -26.95
CA ALA A 72 6.08 -7.12 -26.51
C ALA A 72 4.59 -7.46 -26.67
N LEU A 73 3.72 -6.52 -26.31
CA LEU A 73 2.28 -6.70 -26.35
C LEU A 73 1.66 -6.58 -27.75
N GLU A 74 2.24 -5.78 -28.66
CA GLU A 74 1.82 -5.69 -30.05
C GLU A 74 1.94 -7.03 -30.81
N ARG A 75 2.86 -7.88 -30.39
CA ARG A 75 3.07 -9.21 -31.00
C ARG A 75 2.12 -10.26 -30.45
N GLU A 76 1.38 -9.96 -29.39
CA GLU A 76 0.49 -10.91 -28.74
C GLU A 76 -0.90 -10.88 -29.40
N PRO A 77 -1.34 -11.96 -30.06
CA PRO A 77 -2.60 -11.97 -30.81
C PRO A 77 -3.86 -11.76 -29.96
N ALA A 78 -3.78 -12.05 -28.67
CA ALA A 78 -4.88 -11.82 -27.72
C ALA A 78 -5.15 -10.34 -27.47
N VAL A 79 -4.13 -9.47 -27.60
CA VAL A 79 -4.23 -8.03 -27.39
C VAL A 79 -4.99 -7.37 -28.54
N ARG A 80 -5.95 -6.53 -28.19
CA ARG A 80 -6.74 -5.74 -29.15
C ARG A 80 -6.36 -4.28 -29.15
N GLU A 81 -6.15 -3.73 -27.96
CA GLU A 81 -5.78 -2.33 -27.75
C GLU A 81 -4.80 -2.26 -26.60
N GLN A 82 -3.89 -1.31 -26.66
CA GLN A 82 -2.97 -0.99 -25.55
C GLN A 82 -2.78 0.52 -25.46
N GLU A 83 -2.68 1.01 -24.23
CA GLU A 83 -2.53 2.42 -23.94
C GLU A 83 -1.54 2.60 -22.77
N PRO A 84 -0.47 3.39 -22.92
CA PRO A 84 0.38 3.76 -21.81
C PRO A 84 -0.41 4.46 -20.72
N THR A 85 -0.22 4.05 -19.47
CA THR A 85 -0.84 4.68 -18.31
C THR A 85 0.24 5.14 -17.32
N ARG A 86 -0.18 5.80 -16.26
CA ARG A 86 0.73 6.13 -15.15
C ARG A 86 0.61 5.06 -14.10
N ALA A 87 1.74 4.50 -13.67
CA ALA A 87 1.78 3.58 -12.55
C ALA A 87 1.10 4.20 -11.32
N LEU A 88 0.29 3.40 -10.60
CA LEU A 88 -0.51 3.89 -9.47
C LEU A 88 0.35 4.44 -8.33
N ASP A 89 1.55 3.92 -8.15
CA ASP A 89 2.53 4.43 -7.21
C ASP A 89 2.98 5.86 -7.53
N ARG A 90 3.09 6.19 -8.82
CA ARG A 90 3.42 7.56 -9.29
C ARG A 90 2.25 8.54 -9.21
N VAL A 91 1.02 8.04 -9.22
CA VAL A 91 -0.20 8.88 -9.13
C VAL A 91 -0.57 9.11 -7.66
N PHE A 92 -0.69 8.02 -6.90
CA PHE A 92 -1.20 8.03 -5.52
C PHE A 92 -0.09 7.85 -4.47
N GLY A 93 1.10 7.40 -4.87
CA GLY A 93 2.28 7.23 -4.04
C GLY A 93 2.09 6.26 -2.87
N LYS A 94 2.75 6.57 -1.76
CA LYS A 94 2.68 5.81 -0.51
C LYS A 94 1.29 5.94 0.12
N ARG A 95 0.86 4.89 0.83
CA ARG A 95 -0.50 4.79 1.35
C ARG A 95 -0.48 4.53 2.85
N ILE A 96 -1.17 5.37 3.61
CA ILE A 96 -1.45 5.16 5.02
C ILE A 96 -2.85 4.57 5.13
N ILE A 97 -2.99 3.49 5.89
CA ILE A 97 -4.28 2.88 6.17
C ILE A 97 -4.66 3.21 7.61
N VAL A 98 -5.87 3.73 7.83
CA VAL A 98 -6.41 4.03 9.16
C VAL A 98 -7.62 3.16 9.42
N VAL A 99 -7.55 2.29 10.41
CA VAL A 99 -8.62 1.33 10.76
C VAL A 99 -9.07 1.52 12.19
N GLY A 100 -10.38 1.46 12.43
CA GLY A 100 -10.93 1.45 13.79
C GLY A 100 -12.24 2.23 13.97
N GLY A 101 -12.48 2.79 15.14
CA GLY A 101 -13.72 3.50 15.46
C GLY A 101 -13.84 4.85 14.74
N GLY A 102 -15.02 5.11 14.14
CA GLY A 102 -15.22 6.19 13.17
C GLY A 102 -14.78 7.58 13.61
N ALA A 103 -15.08 8.00 14.84
CA ALA A 103 -14.72 9.34 15.33
C ALA A 103 -13.20 9.51 15.47
N GLN A 104 -12.50 8.49 15.97
CA GLN A 104 -11.04 8.51 16.11
C GLN A 104 -10.35 8.35 14.76
N VAL A 105 -10.89 7.51 13.86
CA VAL A 105 -10.42 7.40 12.46
C VAL A 105 -10.46 8.75 11.77
N ALA A 106 -11.54 9.51 11.92
CA ALA A 106 -11.67 10.84 11.32
C ALA A 106 -10.61 11.82 11.85
N GLN A 107 -10.29 11.78 13.14
CA GLN A 107 -9.28 12.66 13.75
C GLN A 107 -7.85 12.26 13.31
N VAL A 108 -7.55 10.98 13.25
CA VAL A 108 -6.27 10.48 12.68
C VAL A 108 -6.14 10.92 11.22
N ALA A 109 -7.19 10.74 10.43
CA ALA A 109 -7.21 11.17 9.04
C ALA A 109 -6.96 12.67 8.88
N LEU A 110 -7.54 13.51 9.75
CA LEU A 110 -7.29 14.95 9.75
C LEU A 110 -5.80 15.27 9.90
N GLY A 111 -5.12 14.64 10.86
CA GLY A 111 -3.69 14.83 11.07
C GLY A 111 -2.87 14.31 9.89
N ALA A 112 -3.20 13.12 9.40
CA ALA A 112 -2.50 12.50 8.29
C ALA A 112 -2.65 13.30 6.99
N VAL A 113 -3.85 13.74 6.62
CA VAL A 113 -4.09 14.54 5.43
C VAL A 113 -3.37 15.88 5.50
N SER A 114 -3.45 16.56 6.66
CA SER A 114 -2.79 17.85 6.85
C SER A 114 -1.27 17.76 6.72
N GLU A 115 -0.65 16.70 7.20
CA GLU A 115 0.79 16.51 7.08
C GLU A 115 1.17 15.99 5.70
N ALA A 116 0.40 15.06 5.12
CA ALA A 116 0.62 14.57 3.77
C ALA A 116 0.63 15.70 2.74
N ASP A 117 -0.26 16.69 2.89
CA ASP A 117 -0.30 17.85 2.01
C ASP A 117 1.03 18.62 1.97
N ARG A 118 1.68 18.80 3.11
CA ARG A 118 2.99 19.48 3.20
C ARG A 118 4.09 18.73 2.45
N HIS A 119 4.08 17.39 2.52
CA HIS A 119 5.04 16.54 1.81
C HIS A 119 4.71 16.44 0.33
N ASN A 120 3.44 16.37 -0.03
CA ASN A 120 2.97 16.34 -1.41
C ASN A 120 3.30 17.64 -2.16
N LEU A 121 3.23 18.80 -1.49
CA LEU A 121 3.71 20.08 -2.04
C LEU A 121 5.22 20.08 -2.32
N ARG A 122 5.99 19.22 -1.65
CA ARG A 122 7.43 19.03 -1.90
C ARG A 122 7.74 17.95 -2.94
N GLY A 123 6.72 17.43 -3.62
CA GLY A 123 6.87 16.47 -4.71
C GLY A 123 6.68 15.00 -4.31
N GLU A 124 6.42 14.70 -3.03
CA GLU A 124 6.00 13.36 -2.63
C GLU A 124 4.57 13.07 -3.08
N LYS A 125 4.19 11.81 -2.96
CA LYS A 125 2.81 11.35 -3.12
C LYS A 125 2.47 10.48 -1.92
N ILE A 126 1.58 10.97 -1.06
CA ILE A 126 1.11 10.24 0.12
C ILE A 126 -0.41 10.33 0.13
N SER A 127 -1.07 9.19 0.17
CA SER A 127 -2.52 9.04 0.27
C SER A 127 -2.93 8.45 1.60
N VAL A 128 -4.16 8.72 2.03
CA VAL A 128 -4.72 8.24 3.30
C VAL A 128 -6.04 7.56 3.04
N ASP A 129 -6.14 6.31 3.44
CA ASP A 129 -7.39 5.54 3.38
C ASP A 129 -7.93 5.32 4.77
N THR A 130 -9.24 5.44 4.93
CA THR A 130 -9.92 5.30 6.19
C THR A 130 -10.95 4.18 6.14
N ILE A 131 -10.88 3.28 7.09
CA ILE A 131 -11.79 2.13 7.18
C ILE A 131 -12.40 2.10 8.60
N PRO A 132 -13.57 2.72 8.80
CA PRO A 132 -14.27 2.64 10.07
C PRO A 132 -14.84 1.23 10.25
N LEU A 133 -14.32 0.52 11.24
CA LEU A 133 -14.70 -0.85 11.58
C LEU A 133 -14.86 -1.00 13.08
N VAL A 134 -15.72 -1.93 13.48
CA VAL A 134 -15.91 -2.39 14.85
C VAL A 134 -15.91 -3.91 14.92
N GLY A 135 -15.56 -4.43 16.08
CA GLY A 135 -15.48 -5.89 16.33
C GLY A 135 -14.08 -6.45 16.04
N GLU A 136 -13.68 -7.36 16.93
CA GLU A 136 -12.33 -7.93 16.90
C GLU A 136 -12.04 -8.65 15.59
N ASP A 137 -12.94 -9.55 15.14
CA ASP A 137 -12.74 -10.35 13.93
C ASP A 137 -12.60 -9.47 12.67
N ASN A 138 -13.45 -8.45 12.54
CA ASN A 138 -13.43 -7.56 11.39
C ASN A 138 -12.14 -6.73 11.34
N ILE A 139 -11.73 -6.21 12.49
CA ILE A 139 -10.51 -5.41 12.57
C ILE A 139 -9.27 -6.29 12.33
N ALA A 140 -9.21 -7.49 12.93
CA ALA A 140 -8.11 -8.42 12.71
C ALA A 140 -7.98 -8.84 11.23
N ALA A 141 -9.10 -9.14 10.58
CA ALA A 141 -9.12 -9.44 9.15
C ALA A 141 -8.64 -8.26 8.31
N ALA A 142 -9.08 -7.03 8.62
CA ALA A 142 -8.63 -5.82 7.94
C ALA A 142 -7.12 -5.57 8.15
N VAL A 143 -6.60 -5.79 9.36
CA VAL A 143 -5.16 -5.63 9.66
C VAL A 143 -4.33 -6.59 8.81
N ARG A 144 -4.71 -7.87 8.74
CA ARG A 144 -4.02 -8.85 7.88
C ARG A 144 -4.05 -8.46 6.41
N ALA A 145 -5.21 -8.02 5.93
CA ALA A 145 -5.39 -7.62 4.53
C ALA A 145 -4.51 -6.42 4.12
N VAL A 146 -4.01 -5.62 5.07
CA VAL A 146 -3.10 -4.50 4.76
C VAL A 146 -1.80 -4.98 4.12
N ALA A 147 -1.32 -6.19 4.45
CA ALA A 147 -0.12 -6.77 3.84
C ALA A 147 -0.25 -6.93 2.32
N ASP A 148 -1.47 -7.20 1.85
CA ASP A 148 -1.76 -7.42 0.43
C ASP A 148 -2.16 -6.13 -0.31
N LEU A 149 -2.31 -5.02 0.40
CA LEU A 149 -2.68 -3.75 -0.22
C LEU A 149 -1.49 -3.11 -0.92
N PRO A 150 -1.58 -2.87 -2.24
CA PRO A 150 -0.54 -2.16 -2.96
C PRO A 150 -0.24 -0.81 -2.32
N ARG A 151 1.04 -0.48 -2.23
CA ARG A 151 1.53 0.82 -1.75
C ARG A 151 1.28 1.10 -0.25
N ALA A 152 0.66 0.20 0.53
CA ALA A 152 0.53 0.36 1.97
C ALA A 152 1.92 0.46 2.62
N ARG A 153 2.15 1.50 3.41
CA ARG A 153 3.44 1.78 4.05
C ARG A 153 3.34 1.98 5.56
N CYS A 154 2.12 2.19 6.07
CA CYS A 154 1.87 2.32 7.50
C CYS A 154 0.40 2.02 7.79
N LEU A 155 0.14 1.34 8.90
CA LEU A 155 -1.19 1.17 9.48
C LEU A 155 -1.31 2.03 10.74
N VAL A 156 -2.44 2.72 10.89
CA VAL A 156 -2.82 3.37 12.14
C VAL A 156 -4.08 2.71 12.70
N LEU A 157 -4.00 2.22 13.93
CA LEU A 157 -5.14 1.66 14.66
C LEU A 157 -5.74 2.72 15.59
N ALA A 158 -7.00 3.08 15.30
CA ALA A 158 -7.74 4.14 15.97
C ALA A 158 -8.94 3.56 16.73
N GLY A 159 -8.82 3.46 18.05
CA GLY A 159 -9.87 2.89 18.88
C GLY A 159 -9.63 3.10 20.36
N SER A 160 -10.60 2.69 21.18
CA SER A 160 -10.51 2.80 22.64
C SER A 160 -10.13 1.47 23.30
N ILE A 161 -10.44 0.35 22.67
CA ILE A 161 -10.17 -0.99 23.19
C ILE A 161 -9.85 -1.91 22.01
N MET A 162 -8.64 -2.48 21.99
CA MET A 162 -8.25 -3.50 21.01
C MET A 162 -7.26 -4.50 21.63
N GLY A 163 -7.45 -5.78 21.32
CA GLY A 163 -6.61 -6.86 21.86
C GLY A 163 -6.90 -8.18 21.14
N GLY A 164 -6.53 -9.29 21.75
CA GLY A 164 -6.84 -10.62 21.25
C GLY A 164 -6.27 -10.90 19.87
N ASP A 165 -7.12 -11.25 18.91
CA ASP A 165 -6.71 -11.57 17.54
C ASP A 165 -6.17 -10.36 16.77
N ILE A 166 -6.63 -9.16 17.10
CA ILE A 166 -6.07 -7.93 16.51
C ILE A 166 -4.57 -7.82 16.84
N THR A 167 -4.16 -8.16 18.07
CA THR A 167 -2.76 -8.12 18.47
C THR A 167 -1.90 -9.10 17.67
N ARG A 168 -2.41 -10.31 17.40
CA ARG A 168 -1.73 -11.29 16.53
C ARG A 168 -1.61 -10.76 15.11
N ALA A 169 -2.70 -10.25 14.55
CA ALA A 169 -2.70 -9.66 13.22
C ALA A 169 -1.70 -8.49 13.08
N VAL A 170 -1.55 -7.66 14.11
CA VAL A 170 -0.53 -6.59 14.15
C VAL A 170 0.88 -7.18 14.10
N THR A 171 1.16 -8.23 14.87
CA THR A 171 2.47 -8.88 14.86
C THR A 171 2.78 -9.46 13.48
N GLU A 172 1.84 -10.19 12.87
CA GLU A 172 1.93 -10.75 11.53
C GLU A 172 2.20 -9.64 10.48
N LEU A 173 1.44 -8.54 10.51
CA LEU A 173 1.61 -7.43 9.58
C LEU A 173 3.01 -6.79 9.68
N ARG A 174 3.53 -6.65 10.90
CA ARG A 174 4.88 -6.10 11.12
C ARG A 174 5.98 -7.01 10.57
N GLU A 175 5.80 -8.32 10.58
CA GLU A 175 6.71 -9.27 9.93
C GLU A 175 6.74 -9.08 8.40
N HIS A 176 5.67 -8.59 7.80
CA HIS A 176 5.62 -8.15 6.39
C HIS A 176 6.24 -6.77 6.15
N GLY A 177 6.83 -6.15 7.17
CA GLY A 177 7.54 -4.88 7.04
C GLY A 177 6.65 -3.63 7.03
N VAL A 178 5.36 -3.76 7.36
CA VAL A 178 4.45 -2.62 7.48
C VAL A 178 4.39 -2.17 8.94
N PRO A 179 4.91 -0.98 9.29
CA PRO A 179 4.86 -0.46 10.64
C PRO A 179 3.44 -0.13 11.08
N VAL A 180 3.19 -0.31 12.39
CA VAL A 180 1.89 -0.07 13.01
C VAL A 180 2.00 0.98 14.10
N ILE A 181 1.19 2.02 13.99
CA ILE A 181 0.96 3.03 15.02
C ILE A 181 -0.41 2.75 15.65
N ALA A 182 -0.49 2.73 16.97
CA ALA A 182 -1.74 2.57 17.69
C ALA A 182 -2.06 3.81 18.52
N LEU A 183 -3.32 4.18 18.63
CA LEU A 183 -3.73 5.10 19.66
C LEU A 183 -3.51 4.46 21.04
N ASN A 184 -3.31 5.30 22.05
CA ASN A 184 -3.21 4.84 23.44
C ASN A 184 -4.58 4.35 23.92
N MET A 185 -4.77 3.04 23.83
CA MET A 185 -6.03 2.35 24.05
C MET A 185 -5.89 1.24 25.09
N VAL A 186 -7.01 0.77 25.61
CA VAL A 186 -7.07 -0.40 26.49
C VAL A 186 -6.86 -1.68 25.66
N GLY A 187 -6.07 -2.62 26.17
CA GLY A 187 -5.82 -3.92 25.55
C GLY A 187 -4.38 -4.10 25.06
N SER A 188 -4.11 -5.26 24.50
CA SER A 188 -2.75 -5.72 24.19
C SER A 188 -2.17 -5.19 22.87
N VAL A 189 -2.96 -4.52 22.03
CA VAL A 189 -2.49 -3.96 20.75
C VAL A 189 -1.37 -2.94 20.96
N THR A 190 -1.45 -2.14 22.03
CA THR A 190 -0.43 -1.14 22.35
C THR A 190 0.96 -1.74 22.59
N ASP A 191 1.04 -2.98 23.04
CA ASP A 191 2.32 -3.66 23.29
C ASP A 191 2.91 -4.27 22.00
N ALA A 192 2.07 -4.51 21.00
CA ALA A 192 2.48 -5.04 19.70
C ALA A 192 2.78 -3.94 18.66
N ALA A 193 2.31 -2.71 18.86
CA ALA A 193 2.54 -1.60 17.94
C ALA A 193 3.99 -1.10 17.96
N ASP A 194 4.43 -0.50 16.86
CA ASP A 194 5.75 0.17 16.79
C ASP A 194 5.76 1.50 17.56
N LEU A 195 4.62 2.18 17.61
CA LEU A 195 4.46 3.45 18.31
C LEU A 195 3.06 3.58 18.89
N VAL A 196 2.96 4.12 20.11
CA VAL A 196 1.68 4.45 20.76
C VAL A 196 1.56 5.94 20.93
N VAL A 197 0.44 6.52 20.49
CA VAL A 197 0.19 7.96 20.49
C VAL A 197 -1.15 8.25 21.15
N SER A 198 -1.21 9.21 22.09
CA SER A 198 -2.44 9.53 22.81
C SER A 198 -3.36 10.45 22.01
N ASP A 199 -2.80 11.40 21.29
CA ASP A 199 -3.58 12.33 20.47
C ASP A 199 -3.78 11.75 19.05
N PRO A 200 -5.02 11.59 18.58
CA PRO A 200 -5.29 11.00 17.28
C PRO A 200 -4.80 11.84 16.10
N VAL A 201 -4.84 13.17 16.21
CA VAL A 201 -4.32 14.06 15.14
C VAL A 201 -2.80 13.91 15.05
N GLN A 202 -2.12 13.85 16.19
CA GLN A 202 -0.68 13.61 16.25
C GLN A 202 -0.30 12.23 15.69
N ALA A 203 -1.10 11.19 15.96
CA ALA A 203 -0.87 9.86 15.40
C ALA A 203 -0.90 9.88 13.87
N GLY A 204 -1.86 10.59 13.28
CA GLY A 204 -1.92 10.79 11.82
C GLY A 204 -0.71 11.52 11.27
N THR A 205 -0.30 12.62 11.91
CA THR A 205 0.92 13.37 11.55
C THR A 205 2.17 12.48 11.61
N MET A 206 2.34 11.72 12.70
CA MET A 206 3.49 10.82 12.86
C MET A 206 3.49 9.68 11.85
N ALA A 207 2.33 9.18 11.43
CA ALA A 207 2.24 8.15 10.40
C ALA A 207 2.77 8.66 9.05
N VAL A 208 2.45 9.89 8.68
CA VAL A 208 3.01 10.51 7.46
C VAL A 208 4.52 10.70 7.60
N MET A 209 4.98 11.27 8.70
CA MET A 209 6.40 11.49 8.95
C MET A 209 7.21 10.19 8.94
N ALA A 210 6.61 9.08 9.38
CA ALA A 210 7.27 7.77 9.40
C ALA A 210 7.55 7.18 8.00
N ILE A 211 6.79 7.59 6.98
CA ILE A 211 6.90 7.06 5.62
C ILE A 211 7.37 8.09 4.59
N ALA A 212 7.37 9.38 4.93
CA ALA A 212 7.78 10.45 4.03
C ALA A 212 9.30 10.47 3.86
N ASP A 213 9.78 10.51 2.62
CA ASP A 213 11.21 10.58 2.32
C ASP A 213 11.82 11.93 2.69
N THR A 214 10.99 12.99 2.70
CA THR A 214 11.42 14.35 3.06
C THR A 214 11.31 14.63 4.55
N ALA A 215 10.84 13.68 5.37
CA ALA A 215 10.76 13.82 6.82
C ALA A 215 12.07 13.36 7.50
N GLN A 216 12.39 14.02 8.62
CA GLN A 216 13.48 13.61 9.50
C GLN A 216 12.92 12.89 10.75
N PHE A 217 12.12 11.85 10.52
CA PHE A 217 11.49 11.07 11.58
C PHE A 217 11.84 9.60 11.44
N ASP A 218 12.49 9.04 12.46
CA ASP A 218 12.88 7.64 12.50
C ASP A 218 11.97 6.87 13.47
N LEU A 219 11.00 6.17 12.91
CA LEU A 219 10.05 5.38 13.69
C LEU A 219 10.74 4.26 14.49
N ALA A 220 11.83 3.68 13.97
CA ALA A 220 12.55 2.62 14.66
C ALA A 220 13.15 3.09 15.98
N ARG A 221 13.59 4.37 16.03
CA ARG A 221 14.09 5.00 17.27
C ARG A 221 12.98 5.36 18.26
N GLN A 222 11.73 5.39 17.81
CA GLN A 222 10.56 5.68 18.64
C GLN A 222 9.87 4.42 19.15
N ARG A 223 10.31 3.25 18.69
CA ARG A 223 9.68 1.96 19.04
C ARG A 223 9.61 1.78 20.55
N GLY A 224 8.42 1.39 21.03
CA GLY A 224 8.14 1.21 22.46
C GLY A 224 7.92 2.49 23.28
N ARG A 225 7.97 3.67 22.65
CA ARG A 225 7.61 4.94 23.30
C ARG A 225 6.10 5.18 23.24
N ARG A 226 5.62 5.96 24.20
CA ARG A 226 4.23 6.43 24.29
C ARG A 226 4.24 7.97 24.31
N TYR A 227 3.45 8.58 23.45
CA TYR A 227 3.33 10.03 23.30
C TYR A 227 1.91 10.49 23.60
#